data_f6f8d9fa6e8c8e10061e0f2422f611fa
#
_entry.id   f6f8d9fa6e8c8e10061e0f2422f611fa
#
_cell.length_a   1.000
_cell.length_b   1.000
_cell.length_c   1.000
_cell.angle_alpha   90.00
_cell.angle_beta   90.00
_cell.angle_gamma   90.00
#
_symmetry.space_group_name_H-M   'P 1'
#
loop_
_entity.id
_entity.type
_entity.pdbx_description
1 polymer ?
#
loop_
_entity_poly.entity_id
_entity_poly.type
_entity_poly.pdbx_seq_one_letter_code
_entity_poly.pdbx_strand_id
1 'polypeptide(L)'
;RRTPNGIIRKTPGFGPRSALKLLQDEDREYGYLVERGNKFVGIVSIDSLKTALSENQGIDAALIDAPLAVDAETPLSELLSHVGQAPCAVPVVGAEHQYVGIISKRMLLQALDREGANNG
;
A
#
# COMPACT_ATOMS: atom_id res chain seq x y z
N ARG A 1 13.09 -13.87 -3.41
CA ARG A 1 11.70 -14.09 -3.75
C ARG A 1 10.93 -12.79 -3.75
N ARG A 2 10.21 -12.55 -4.79
CA ARG A 2 9.47 -11.30 -4.92
C ARG A 2 8.25 -11.24 -4.02
N THR A 3 8.03 -10.07 -3.45
CA THR A 3 6.85 -9.80 -2.65
C THR A 3 5.74 -9.30 -3.57
N PRO A 4 4.57 -9.95 -3.58
CA PRO A 4 3.49 -9.48 -4.47
C PRO A 4 3.04 -8.08 -4.07
N ASN A 5 2.87 -7.21 -5.07
CA ASN A 5 2.30 -5.87 -4.90
C ASN A 5 3.02 -4.98 -3.88
N GLY A 6 4.26 -5.29 -3.55
CA GLY A 6 5.01 -4.49 -2.58
C GLY A 6 4.60 -4.72 -1.13
N ILE A 7 4.02 -5.89 -0.85
CA ILE A 7 3.64 -6.24 0.51
C ILE A 7 4.88 -6.54 1.33
N ILE A 8 4.97 -5.92 2.50
CA ILE A 8 6.09 -6.11 3.42
C ILE A 8 5.52 -6.67 4.71
N ARG A 9 5.98 -7.85 5.11
CA ARG A 9 5.50 -8.48 6.34
C ARG A 9 6.38 -8.07 7.50
N LYS A 10 5.76 -7.41 8.48
CA LYS A 10 6.44 -6.96 9.68
C LYS A 10 6.60 -8.14 10.63
N THR A 11 7.85 -8.46 10.96
CA THR A 11 8.18 -9.52 11.90
C THR A 11 9.00 -8.93 13.04
N PRO A 12 9.12 -9.63 14.18
CA PRO A 12 9.96 -9.13 15.28
C PRO A 12 11.37 -8.84 14.78
N GLY A 13 11.88 -7.67 15.12
CA GLY A 13 13.21 -7.24 14.70
C GLY A 13 13.28 -6.67 13.29
N PHE A 14 12.17 -6.67 12.56
CA PHE A 14 12.13 -6.10 11.21
C PHE A 14 12.18 -4.57 11.30
N GLY A 15 13.11 -3.97 10.58
CA GLY A 15 13.31 -2.53 10.67
C GLY A 15 13.36 -1.85 9.31
N PRO A 16 13.61 -0.53 9.30
CA PRO A 16 13.59 0.24 8.06
C PRO A 16 14.66 -0.18 7.06
N ARG A 17 15.80 -0.67 7.53
CA ARG A 17 16.87 -1.13 6.63
C ARG A 17 16.41 -2.32 5.79
N SER A 18 15.76 -3.28 6.42
CA SER A 18 15.26 -4.46 5.72
C SER A 18 14.18 -4.09 4.72
N ALA A 19 13.28 -3.20 5.12
CA ALA A 19 12.21 -2.73 4.24
C ALA A 19 12.77 -1.96 3.05
N LEU A 20 13.75 -1.09 3.30
CA LEU A 20 14.37 -0.30 2.24
C LEU A 20 15.05 -1.21 1.21
N LYS A 21 15.80 -2.20 1.70
CA LYS A 21 16.46 -3.14 0.81
C LYS A 21 15.46 -3.90 -0.04
N LEU A 22 14.37 -4.32 0.57
CA LEU A 22 13.33 -5.07 -0.15
C LEU A 22 12.71 -4.23 -1.28
N LEU A 23 12.38 -2.98 -1.00
CA LEU A 23 11.81 -2.08 -2.00
C LEU A 23 12.80 -1.79 -3.12
N GLN A 24 14.06 -1.57 -2.77
CA GLN A 24 15.10 -1.32 -3.77
C GLN A 24 15.34 -2.53 -4.66
N ASP A 25 15.37 -3.72 -4.07
CA ASP A 25 15.57 -4.96 -4.82
C ASP A 25 14.43 -5.21 -5.80
N GLU A 26 13.23 -4.77 -5.46
CA GLU A 26 12.06 -4.97 -6.31
C GLU A 26 11.73 -3.76 -7.18
N ASP A 27 12.58 -2.73 -7.13
CA ASP A 27 12.37 -1.48 -7.89
C ASP A 27 11.01 -0.87 -7.63
N ARG A 28 10.64 -0.79 -6.35
CA ARG A 28 9.38 -0.20 -5.91
C ARG A 28 9.65 1.03 -5.06
N GLU A 29 8.80 2.03 -5.18
CA GLU A 29 8.92 3.26 -4.40
C GLU A 29 8.13 3.18 -3.09
N TYR A 30 7.05 2.39 -3.07
CA TYR A 30 6.17 2.26 -1.91
C TYR A 30 6.00 0.82 -1.51
N GLY A 31 5.81 0.60 -0.19
CA GLY A 31 5.55 -0.71 0.35
C GLY A 31 4.35 -0.67 1.29
N TYR A 32 3.64 -1.77 1.35
CA TYR A 32 2.43 -1.90 2.18
C TYR A 32 2.75 -2.82 3.34
N LEU A 33 2.78 -2.25 4.54
CA LEU A 33 3.22 -2.97 5.73
C LEU A 33 2.03 -3.73 6.33
N VAL A 34 2.20 -5.03 6.48
CA VAL A 34 1.21 -5.88 7.14
C VAL A 34 1.88 -6.60 8.29
N GLU A 35 1.11 -6.90 9.32
CA GLU A 35 1.63 -7.62 10.45
C GLU A 35 0.91 -8.94 10.66
N ARG A 36 1.22 -9.62 11.73
CA ARG A 36 0.67 -10.93 12.04
C ARG A 36 -0.85 -10.94 11.90
N GLY A 37 -1.37 -11.98 11.29
CA GLY A 37 -2.80 -12.07 11.00
C GLY A 37 -3.20 -11.30 9.75
N ASN A 38 -2.22 -10.93 8.94
CA ASN A 38 -2.44 -10.19 7.69
C ASN A 38 -3.12 -8.84 7.88
N LYS A 39 -2.88 -8.22 9.04
CA LYS A 39 -3.46 -6.90 9.34
C LYS A 39 -2.66 -5.79 8.68
N PHE A 40 -3.36 -4.91 7.98
CA PHE A 40 -2.71 -3.78 7.33
C PHE A 40 -2.29 -2.75 8.37
N VAL A 41 -1.02 -2.32 8.32
CA VAL A 41 -0.46 -1.35 9.24
C VAL A 41 -0.39 0.04 8.60
N GLY A 42 0.13 0.12 7.39
CA GLY A 42 0.29 1.40 6.73
C GLY A 42 1.20 1.29 5.52
N ILE A 43 1.56 2.44 4.97
CA ILE A 43 2.39 2.53 3.78
C ILE A 43 3.71 3.18 4.14
N VAL A 44 4.80 2.63 3.60
CA VAL A 44 6.13 3.23 3.73
C VAL A 44 6.64 3.56 2.33
N SER A 45 7.57 4.50 2.25
CA SER A 45 8.21 4.85 0.99
C SER A 45 9.72 4.72 1.12
N ILE A 46 10.41 4.68 -0.02
CA ILE A 46 11.88 4.72 -0.02
C ILE A 46 12.36 5.93 0.78
N ASP A 47 11.77 7.10 0.53
CA ASP A 47 12.18 8.33 1.21
C ASP A 47 11.91 8.29 2.71
N SER A 48 10.73 7.82 3.11
CA SER A 48 10.40 7.76 4.54
C SER A 48 11.29 6.76 5.28
N LEU A 49 11.64 5.66 4.62
CA LEU A 49 12.54 4.67 5.20
C LEU A 49 13.95 5.23 5.37
N LYS A 50 14.43 5.97 4.38
CA LYS A 50 15.75 6.63 4.49
C LYS A 50 15.77 7.63 5.62
N THR A 51 14.72 8.40 5.78
CA THR A 51 14.60 9.35 6.87
C THR A 51 14.63 8.66 8.22
N ALA A 52 13.86 7.59 8.38
CA ALA A 52 13.86 6.83 9.63
C ALA A 52 15.24 6.28 9.95
N LEU A 53 15.95 5.78 8.94
CA LEU A 53 17.31 5.30 9.14
C LEU A 53 18.26 6.42 9.58
N SER A 54 18.18 7.57 8.92
CA SER A 54 19.07 8.69 9.25
C SER A 54 18.82 9.21 10.66
N GLU A 55 17.59 9.07 11.15
CA GLU A 55 17.21 9.52 12.49
C GLU A 55 17.28 8.40 13.51
N ASN A 56 17.77 7.25 13.10
CA ASN A 56 17.94 6.08 13.97
C ASN A 56 16.62 5.65 14.62
N GLN A 57 15.55 5.65 13.83
CA GLN A 57 14.22 5.29 14.28
C GLN A 57 13.76 3.97 13.68
N GLY A 58 12.71 3.38 14.26
CA GLY A 58 12.16 2.12 13.77
C GLY A 58 11.22 2.30 12.58
N ILE A 59 10.71 1.17 12.09
CA ILE A 59 9.89 1.20 10.88
C ILE A 59 8.57 1.95 11.08
N ASP A 60 8.04 1.99 12.29
CA ASP A 60 6.80 2.71 12.55
C ASP A 60 6.95 4.21 12.29
N ALA A 61 8.15 4.75 12.42
CA ALA A 61 8.43 6.15 12.12
C ALA A 61 8.46 6.42 10.61
N ALA A 62 8.51 5.38 9.81
CA ALA A 62 8.54 5.51 8.35
C ALA A 62 7.16 5.45 7.72
N LEU A 63 6.10 5.24 8.50
CA LEU A 63 4.75 5.23 7.96
C LEU A 63 4.43 6.61 7.40
N ILE A 64 3.97 6.64 6.15
CA ILE A 64 3.67 7.92 5.51
C ILE A 64 2.21 8.32 5.76
N ASP A 65 1.98 9.62 5.66
CA ASP A 65 0.65 10.19 5.82
C ASP A 65 -0.08 10.15 4.49
N ALA A 66 -0.37 8.94 4.03
CA ALA A 66 -1.03 8.72 2.76
C ALA A 66 -2.52 8.46 2.99
N PRO A 67 -3.33 8.55 1.93
CA PRO A 67 -4.73 8.18 2.07
C PRO A 67 -4.86 6.79 2.66
N LEU A 68 -5.76 6.65 3.59
CA LEU A 68 -5.96 5.40 4.30
C LEU A 68 -6.50 4.31 3.38
N ALA A 69 -6.36 3.09 3.82
CA ALA A 69 -6.93 1.95 3.13
C ALA A 69 -8.44 2.13 2.97
N VAL A 70 -8.97 1.65 1.84
CA VAL A 70 -10.40 1.67 1.62
C VAL A 70 -10.99 0.32 1.99
N ASP A 71 -12.23 0.35 2.43
CA ASP A 71 -12.98 -0.86 2.75
C ASP A 71 -13.46 -1.52 1.46
N ALA A 72 -13.60 -2.85 1.50
CA ALA A 72 -14.08 -3.59 0.34
C ALA A 72 -15.48 -3.18 -0.09
N GLU A 73 -16.24 -2.55 0.83
CA GLU A 73 -17.59 -2.08 0.54
C GLU A 73 -17.65 -0.61 0.11
N THR A 74 -16.51 0.04 -0.05
CA THR A 74 -16.46 1.46 -0.39
C THR A 74 -17.14 1.73 -1.74
N PRO A 75 -18.09 2.69 -1.80
CA PRO A 75 -18.74 3.02 -3.07
C PRO A 75 -17.76 3.52 -4.13
N LEU A 76 -18.10 3.27 -5.38
CA LEU A 76 -17.24 3.63 -6.50
C LEU A 76 -16.85 5.10 -6.52
N SER A 77 -17.79 5.99 -6.21
CA SER A 77 -17.49 7.43 -6.21
C SER A 77 -16.40 7.79 -5.21
N GLU A 78 -16.42 7.15 -4.03
CA GLU A 78 -15.39 7.36 -3.03
C GLU A 78 -14.05 6.75 -3.46
N LEU A 79 -14.09 5.58 -4.09
CA LEU A 79 -12.89 4.96 -4.63
C LEU A 79 -12.21 5.85 -5.64
N LEU A 80 -12.98 6.45 -6.55
CA LEU A 80 -12.43 7.35 -7.56
C LEU A 80 -11.68 8.52 -6.91
N SER A 81 -12.27 9.09 -5.87
CA SER A 81 -11.64 10.19 -5.16
C SER A 81 -10.34 9.76 -4.47
N HIS A 82 -10.40 8.68 -3.70
CA HIS A 82 -9.23 8.17 -2.97
C HIS A 82 -8.09 7.77 -3.89
N VAL A 83 -8.42 6.96 -4.90
CA VAL A 83 -7.39 6.45 -5.83
C VAL A 83 -6.81 7.58 -6.66
N GLY A 84 -7.66 8.54 -7.06
CA GLY A 84 -7.20 9.68 -7.85
C GLY A 84 -6.21 10.57 -7.14
N GLN A 85 -6.32 10.69 -5.83
CA GLN A 85 -5.47 11.56 -5.02
C GLN A 85 -4.27 10.83 -4.39
N ALA A 86 -4.25 9.52 -4.44
CA ALA A 86 -3.22 8.75 -3.78
C ALA A 86 -1.90 8.78 -4.56
N PRO A 87 -0.75 8.82 -3.85
CA PRO A 87 0.56 8.79 -4.52
C PRO A 87 0.91 7.39 -5.04
N CYS A 88 0.17 6.37 -4.63
CA CYS A 88 0.44 4.99 -4.99
C CYS A 88 -0.88 4.22 -5.01
N ALA A 89 -0.83 2.94 -5.37
CA ALA A 89 -2.03 2.11 -5.31
C ALA A 89 -2.58 2.10 -3.90
N VAL A 90 -3.91 2.10 -3.79
CA VAL A 90 -4.61 2.21 -2.51
C VAL A 90 -4.89 0.80 -1.97
N PRO A 91 -4.48 0.52 -0.74
CA PRO A 91 -4.77 -0.80 -0.15
C PRO A 91 -6.25 -0.95 0.18
N VAL A 92 -6.74 -2.15 0.00
CA VAL A 92 -8.12 -2.50 0.32
C VAL A 92 -8.09 -3.42 1.53
N VAL A 93 -8.90 -3.09 2.53
CA VAL A 93 -8.98 -3.89 3.75
C VAL A 93 -10.37 -4.48 3.90
N GLY A 94 -10.43 -5.65 4.50
CA GLY A 94 -11.68 -6.31 4.82
C GLY A 94 -11.94 -6.27 6.31
N ALA A 95 -12.63 -7.29 6.81
CA ALA A 95 -12.97 -7.40 8.22
C ALA A 95 -11.72 -7.31 9.07
N GLU A 96 -11.83 -6.66 10.24
CA GLU A 96 -10.76 -6.50 11.21
C GLU A 96 -9.49 -5.88 10.63
N HIS A 97 -9.68 -5.03 9.61
CA HIS A 97 -8.57 -4.30 8.97
C HIS A 97 -7.56 -5.22 8.29
N GLN A 98 -8.02 -6.38 7.85
CA GLN A 98 -7.14 -7.31 7.14
C GLN A 98 -6.88 -6.87 5.73
N TYR A 99 -5.63 -7.00 5.29
CA TYR A 99 -5.25 -6.67 3.93
C TYR A 99 -5.93 -7.64 2.95
N VAL A 100 -6.62 -7.09 1.96
CA VAL A 100 -7.30 -7.87 0.93
C VAL A 100 -6.60 -7.74 -0.42
N GLY A 101 -6.18 -6.54 -0.76
CA GLY A 101 -5.53 -6.29 -2.04
C GLY A 101 -5.24 -4.81 -2.22
N ILE A 102 -4.95 -4.41 -3.45
CA ILE A 102 -4.71 -3.01 -3.77
C ILE A 102 -5.53 -2.62 -4.99
N ILE A 103 -5.81 -1.32 -5.10
CA ILE A 103 -6.45 -0.75 -6.28
C ILE A 103 -5.56 0.38 -6.81
N SER A 104 -5.07 0.23 -8.02
CA SER A 104 -4.29 1.28 -8.69
C SER A 104 -5.20 2.08 -9.60
N LYS A 105 -4.72 3.27 -9.99
CA LYS A 105 -5.42 4.09 -10.98
C LYS A 105 -5.66 3.32 -12.27
N ARG A 106 -4.65 2.55 -12.69
CA ARG A 106 -4.73 1.76 -13.90
C ARG A 106 -5.84 0.72 -13.84
N MET A 107 -5.91 -0.01 -12.72
CA MET A 107 -6.94 -1.03 -12.52
C MET A 107 -8.34 -0.41 -12.55
N LEU A 108 -8.48 0.75 -11.92
CA LEU A 108 -9.76 1.45 -11.87
C LEU A 108 -10.18 1.94 -13.24
N LEU A 109 -9.25 2.50 -13.99
CA LEU A 109 -9.52 2.97 -15.36
C LEU A 109 -9.90 1.82 -16.28
N GLN A 110 -9.23 0.68 -16.13
CA GLN A 110 -9.57 -0.51 -16.92
C GLN A 110 -10.97 -1.02 -16.61
N ALA A 111 -11.37 -0.99 -15.35
CA ALA A 111 -12.71 -1.40 -14.95
C ALA A 111 -13.77 -0.47 -15.52
N LEU A 112 -13.52 0.85 -15.47
CA LEU A 112 -14.44 1.85 -16.03
C LEU A 112 -14.57 1.72 -17.55
N ASP A 113 -13.46 1.44 -18.21
CA ASP A 113 -13.44 1.25 -19.65
C ASP A 113 -14.31 0.05 -20.06
N ARG A 114 -14.18 -1.03 -19.28
CA ARG A 114 -14.95 -2.24 -19.52
C ARG A 114 -16.45 -2.00 -19.31
N GLU A 115 -16.79 -1.24 -18.29
CA GLU A 115 -18.17 -0.85 -18.03
C GLU A 115 -18.73 -0.01 -19.17
N GLY A 116 -17.94 0.94 -19.65
CA GLY A 116 -18.34 1.78 -20.79
C GLY A 116 -18.58 0.96 -22.04
N ALA A 117 -17.69 0.01 -22.31
CA ALA A 117 -17.83 -0.87 -23.47
C ALA A 117 -19.09 -1.73 -23.40
N ASN A 118 -19.45 -2.16 -22.20
CA ASN A 118 -20.65 -2.99 -21.99
C ASN A 118 -21.94 -2.19 -22.13
N ASN A 119 -21.87 -0.90 -21.83
CA ASN A 119 -23.06 -0.03 -21.88
C ASN A 119 -23.23 0.64 -23.24
N GLY A 120 -22.23 0.54 -24.06
CA GLY A 120 -22.24 1.10 -25.39
C GLY A 120 -22.72 0.11 -26.42
#